data_d15a1c9c9d65bf9ec20ae16c97fe3c43
#
_entry.id   d15a1c9c9d65bf9ec20ae16c97fe3c43
#
_cell.length_a   1.000
_cell.length_b   1.000
_cell.length_c   1.000
_cell.angle_alpha   90.00
_cell.angle_beta   90.00
_cell.angle_gamma   90.00
#
_symmetry.space_group_name_H-M   'P 1'
#
loop_
_entity.id
_entity.type
_entity.pdbx_description
1 polymer ?
#
loop_
_entity_poly.entity_id
_entity_poly.type
_entity_poly.pdbx_seq_one_letter_code
_entity_poly.pdbx_strand_id
1 'polypeptide(L)'
;MPTTTLTLSSKNYSSWSLRGWLLARFAGLDFEEVMMATDDVDARAEMLLLAPSILVPCLRHQGVTVWDTLAIAEYLHEIRPKAGLLPTDRAARAHCRAVCGEMHSGFVSLRSALPMNLKGQIGRAHV
;
A
#
# COMPACT_ATOMS: atom_id res chain seq x y z
N MET A 1 5.28 -14.56 19.65
CA MET A 1 4.24 -13.88 18.84
C MET A 1 4.80 -13.54 17.49
N PRO A 2 4.11 -13.92 16.43
CA PRO A 2 4.58 -13.49 15.09
C PRO A 2 4.52 -11.96 14.97
N THR A 3 5.57 -11.41 14.43
CA THR A 3 5.68 -9.97 14.23
C THR A 3 4.83 -9.56 13.02
N THR A 4 4.06 -8.50 13.16
CA THR A 4 3.35 -7.90 12.03
C THR A 4 4.34 -7.09 11.22
N THR A 5 4.42 -7.33 9.92
CA THR A 5 5.32 -6.61 9.03
C THR A 5 4.58 -6.03 7.83
N LEU A 6 5.05 -4.88 7.37
CA LEU A 6 4.57 -4.27 6.14
C LEU A 6 5.79 -4.05 5.24
N THR A 7 5.83 -4.75 4.13
CA THR A 7 6.92 -4.65 3.15
C THR A 7 6.57 -3.59 2.12
N LEU A 8 7.49 -2.66 1.92
CA LEU A 8 7.33 -1.49 1.06
C LEU A 8 8.52 -1.35 0.13
N SER A 9 8.34 -0.71 -1.03
CA SER A 9 9.48 -0.33 -1.88
C SER A 9 9.99 1.05 -1.50
N SER A 10 9.14 2.07 -1.53
CA SER A 10 9.52 3.44 -1.18
C SER A 10 8.27 4.24 -0.83
N LYS A 11 8.32 4.95 0.29
CA LYS A 11 7.23 5.88 0.66
C LYS A 11 7.35 7.21 -0.08
N ASN A 12 8.52 7.49 -0.66
CA ASN A 12 8.79 8.74 -1.37
C ASN A 12 8.40 8.67 -2.85
N TYR A 13 8.65 7.54 -3.51
CA TYR A 13 8.44 7.38 -4.94
C TYR A 13 7.30 6.43 -5.30
N SER A 14 6.93 5.51 -4.43
CA SER A 14 5.86 4.55 -4.67
C SER A 14 4.58 4.99 -3.97
N SER A 15 3.62 5.48 -4.75
CA SER A 15 2.33 5.90 -4.18
C SER A 15 1.55 4.73 -3.58
N TRP A 16 1.68 3.53 -4.16
CA TRP A 16 1.02 2.34 -3.62
C TRP A 16 1.62 1.91 -2.29
N SER A 17 2.95 1.95 -2.15
CA SER A 17 3.62 1.67 -0.87
C SER A 17 3.22 2.68 0.19
N LEU A 18 3.17 3.97 -0.16
CA LEU A 18 2.73 5.02 0.77
C LEU A 18 1.29 4.79 1.22
N ARG A 19 0.40 4.42 0.30
CA ARG A 19 -1.00 4.13 0.64
C ARG A 19 -1.13 2.98 1.62
N GLY A 20 -0.39 1.90 1.39
CA GLY A 20 -0.38 0.76 2.32
C GLY A 20 0.11 1.16 3.70
N TRP A 21 1.16 1.96 3.76
CA TRP A 21 1.70 2.47 5.02
C TRP A 21 0.68 3.35 5.76
N LEU A 22 0.05 4.28 5.03
CA LEU A 22 -0.97 5.16 5.62
C LEU A 22 -2.17 4.36 6.14
N LEU A 23 -2.63 3.37 5.38
CA LEU A 23 -3.74 2.52 5.81
C LEU A 23 -3.42 1.79 7.12
N ALA A 24 -2.24 1.20 7.22
CA ALA A 24 -1.82 0.49 8.43
C ALA A 24 -1.72 1.45 9.62
N ARG A 25 -1.21 2.66 9.39
CA ARG A 25 -1.13 3.69 10.43
C ARG A 25 -2.53 4.16 10.87
N PHE A 26 -3.42 4.43 9.92
CA PHE A 26 -4.79 4.85 10.25
C PHE A 26 -5.57 3.76 10.95
N ALA A 27 -5.28 2.49 10.64
CA ALA A 27 -5.89 1.36 11.34
C ALA A 27 -5.39 1.19 12.77
N GLY A 28 -4.33 1.90 13.14
CA GLY A 28 -3.72 1.76 14.45
C GLY A 28 -2.98 0.44 14.63
N LEU A 29 -2.54 -0.15 13.53
CA LEU A 29 -1.82 -1.42 13.56
C LEU A 29 -0.38 -1.18 13.97
N ASP A 30 0.10 -1.99 14.90
CA ASP A 30 1.50 -1.97 15.32
C ASP A 30 2.27 -2.91 14.38
N PHE A 31 3.22 -2.37 13.63
CA PHE A 31 3.92 -3.15 12.61
C PHE A 31 5.36 -2.67 12.42
N GLU A 32 6.20 -3.57 11.92
CA GLU A 32 7.55 -3.25 11.48
C GLU A 32 7.56 -3.00 9.99
N GLU A 33 8.27 -1.96 9.57
CA GLU A 33 8.47 -1.69 8.14
C GLU A 33 9.63 -2.51 7.61
N VAL A 34 9.41 -3.16 6.47
CA VAL A 34 10.46 -3.86 5.74
C VAL A 34 10.59 -3.17 4.39
N MET A 35 11.73 -2.53 4.17
CA MET A 35 11.98 -1.81 2.93
C MET A 35 12.66 -2.74 1.93
N MET A 36 12.07 -2.85 0.75
CA MET A 36 12.64 -3.62 -0.34
C MET A 36 13.29 -2.65 -1.32
N ALA A 37 14.60 -2.81 -1.53
CA ALA A 37 15.30 -2.04 -2.55
C ALA A 37 14.94 -2.62 -3.92
N THR A 38 14.28 -1.82 -4.76
CA THR A 38 13.83 -2.28 -6.08
C THR A 38 14.98 -2.63 -7.01
N ASP A 39 16.16 -2.05 -6.75
CA ASP A 39 17.38 -2.28 -7.54
C ASP A 39 18.18 -3.46 -7.03
N ASP A 40 17.84 -4.04 -5.90
CA ASP A 40 18.57 -5.15 -5.31
C ASP A 40 17.96 -6.46 -5.81
N VAL A 41 18.72 -7.15 -6.68
CA VAL A 41 18.30 -8.42 -7.27
C VAL A 41 18.13 -9.49 -6.20
N ASP A 42 19.02 -9.51 -5.20
CA ASP A 42 18.97 -10.51 -4.13
C ASP A 42 17.74 -10.32 -3.24
N ALA A 43 17.40 -9.08 -2.91
CA ALA A 43 16.19 -8.77 -2.13
C ALA A 43 14.93 -9.18 -2.89
N ARG A 44 14.91 -8.96 -4.21
CA ARG A 44 13.79 -9.38 -5.05
C ARG A 44 13.67 -10.90 -5.11
N ALA A 45 14.80 -11.60 -5.21
CA ALA A 45 14.80 -13.04 -5.19
C ALA A 45 14.28 -13.61 -3.88
N GLU A 46 14.67 -13.01 -2.75
CA GLU A 46 14.15 -13.39 -1.44
C GLU A 46 12.63 -13.16 -1.35
N MET A 47 12.15 -12.06 -1.87
CA MET A 47 10.70 -11.77 -1.89
C MET A 47 9.94 -12.82 -2.68
N LEU A 48 10.48 -13.28 -3.82
CA LEU A 48 9.85 -14.32 -4.61
C LEU A 48 9.76 -15.66 -3.87
N LEU A 49 10.74 -15.94 -3.02
CA LEU A 49 10.74 -17.15 -2.21
C LEU A 49 9.78 -17.08 -1.03
N LEU A 50 9.54 -15.88 -0.49
CA LEU A 50 8.73 -15.66 0.71
C LEU A 50 7.27 -15.34 0.41
N ALA A 51 6.95 -14.88 -0.79
CA ALA A 51 5.60 -14.46 -1.15
C ALA A 51 5.24 -14.97 -2.54
N PRO A 52 3.96 -15.27 -2.79
CA PRO A 52 3.51 -15.67 -4.12
C PRO A 52 3.60 -14.54 -5.14
N SER A 53 3.81 -13.31 -4.68
CA SER A 53 3.89 -12.12 -5.51
C SER A 53 4.97 -11.19 -4.95
N ILE A 54 5.71 -10.52 -5.86
CA ILE A 54 6.66 -9.47 -5.48
C ILE A 54 5.99 -8.10 -5.39
N LEU A 55 4.66 -8.05 -5.48
CA LEU A 55 3.92 -6.79 -5.39
C LEU A 55 3.99 -6.22 -3.98
N VAL A 56 4.28 -4.94 -3.91
CA VAL A 56 4.28 -4.18 -2.66
C VAL A 56 3.23 -3.08 -2.78
N PRO A 57 2.57 -2.71 -1.68
CA PRO A 57 2.80 -3.13 -0.30
C PRO A 57 2.34 -4.57 -0.02
N CYS A 58 3.00 -5.21 0.94
CA CYS A 58 2.63 -6.55 1.39
C CYS A 58 2.57 -6.59 2.91
N LEU A 59 1.41 -6.91 3.45
CA LEU A 59 1.17 -6.99 4.89
C LEU A 59 1.20 -8.45 5.34
N ARG A 60 1.94 -8.70 6.41
CA ARG A 60 1.91 -10.00 7.10
C ARG A 60 1.43 -9.78 8.53
N HIS A 61 0.34 -10.45 8.87
CA HIS A 61 -0.32 -10.30 10.17
C HIS A 61 -0.88 -11.64 10.62
N GLN A 62 -0.40 -12.14 11.75
CA GLN A 62 -0.91 -13.36 12.37
C GLN A 62 -1.05 -14.54 11.38
N GLY A 63 0.00 -14.75 10.59
CA GLY A 63 0.03 -15.85 9.62
C GLY A 63 -0.69 -15.56 8.29
N VAL A 64 -1.34 -14.40 8.17
CA VAL A 64 -2.02 -14.00 6.93
C VAL A 64 -1.12 -13.08 6.14
N THR A 65 -0.94 -13.37 4.85
CA THR A 65 -0.19 -12.53 3.93
C THR A 65 -1.16 -11.88 2.97
N VAL A 66 -1.17 -10.54 2.95
CA VAL A 66 -2.07 -9.75 2.10
C VAL A 66 -1.24 -8.78 1.28
N TRP A 67 -1.41 -8.80 -0.02
CA TRP A 67 -0.79 -7.82 -0.92
C TRP A 67 -1.88 -7.12 -1.70
N ASP A 68 -1.53 -6.01 -2.36
CA ASP A 68 -2.45 -5.12 -3.03
C ASP A 68 -3.14 -4.16 -2.04
N THR A 69 -3.10 -2.88 -2.37
CA THR A 69 -3.60 -1.82 -1.48
C THR A 69 -5.08 -1.97 -1.13
N LEU A 70 -5.91 -2.34 -2.12
CA LEU A 70 -7.35 -2.51 -1.85
C LEU A 70 -7.61 -3.72 -0.95
N ALA A 71 -6.89 -4.81 -1.17
CA ALA A 71 -7.02 -6.00 -0.33
C ALA A 71 -6.56 -5.69 1.10
N ILE A 72 -5.47 -4.96 1.25
CA ILE A 72 -4.98 -4.54 2.57
C ILE A 72 -6.02 -3.65 3.26
N ALA A 73 -6.61 -2.71 2.54
CA ALA A 73 -7.65 -1.83 3.09
C ALA A 73 -8.85 -2.64 3.61
N GLU A 74 -9.33 -3.60 2.83
CA GLU A 74 -10.45 -4.45 3.23
C GLU A 74 -10.08 -5.32 4.43
N TYR A 75 -8.89 -5.92 4.42
CA TYR A 75 -8.42 -6.74 5.54
C TYR A 75 -8.34 -5.92 6.83
N LEU A 76 -7.74 -4.72 6.75
CA LEU A 76 -7.63 -3.83 7.91
C LEU A 76 -8.99 -3.38 8.41
N HIS A 77 -9.94 -3.14 7.51
CA HIS A 77 -11.31 -2.80 7.89
C HIS A 77 -11.97 -3.94 8.68
N GLU A 78 -11.72 -5.19 8.28
CA GLU A 78 -12.25 -6.35 8.99
C GLU A 78 -11.67 -6.48 10.40
N ILE A 79 -10.35 -6.33 10.55
CA ILE A 79 -9.70 -6.55 11.85
C ILE A 79 -9.72 -5.32 12.74
N ARG A 80 -9.98 -4.15 12.19
CA ARG A 80 -10.04 -2.86 12.93
C ARG A 80 -11.26 -2.05 12.48
N PRO A 81 -12.48 -2.56 12.69
CA PRO A 81 -13.68 -1.87 12.18
C PRO A 81 -13.91 -0.50 12.79
N LYS A 82 -13.40 -0.27 14.01
CA LYS A 82 -13.57 1.02 14.69
C LYS A 82 -12.59 2.09 14.22
N ALA A 83 -11.60 1.72 13.41
CA ALA A 83 -10.63 2.70 12.88
C ALA A 83 -11.24 3.65 11.85
N GLY A 84 -12.39 3.29 11.27
CA GLY A 84 -13.08 4.17 10.34
C GLY A 84 -12.42 4.29 8.97
N LEU A 85 -11.75 3.23 8.53
CA LEU A 85 -11.11 3.23 7.21
C LEU A 85 -12.12 3.34 6.07
N LEU A 86 -13.33 2.82 6.28
CA LEU A 86 -14.44 2.94 5.35
C LEU A 86 -15.61 3.62 6.03
N PRO A 87 -16.42 4.38 5.29
CA PRO A 87 -17.64 4.99 5.86
C PRO A 87 -18.61 3.95 6.40
N THR A 88 -19.32 4.28 7.46
CA THR A 88 -20.33 3.40 8.05
C THR A 88 -21.64 3.41 7.27
N ASP A 89 -21.96 4.56 6.64
CA ASP A 89 -23.12 4.66 5.77
C ASP A 89 -22.95 3.81 4.52
N ARG A 90 -23.95 3.00 4.19
CA ARG A 90 -23.87 2.06 3.07
C ARG A 90 -23.61 2.75 1.73
N ALA A 91 -24.32 3.84 1.44
CA ALA A 91 -24.17 4.57 0.19
C ALA A 91 -22.79 5.23 0.10
N ALA A 92 -22.34 5.87 1.17
CA ALA A 92 -21.02 6.50 1.26
C ALA A 92 -19.91 5.46 1.11
N ARG A 93 -20.09 4.29 1.74
CA ARG A 93 -19.11 3.20 1.65
C ARG A 93 -19.02 2.64 0.24
N ALA A 94 -20.16 2.48 -0.43
CA ALA A 94 -20.19 2.03 -1.83
C ALA A 94 -19.47 3.03 -2.74
N HIS A 95 -19.73 4.32 -2.55
CA HIS A 95 -19.05 5.38 -3.30
C HIS A 95 -17.54 5.38 -3.04
N CYS A 96 -17.15 5.25 -1.78
CA CYS A 96 -15.74 5.16 -1.39
C CYS A 96 -15.04 4.00 -2.11
N ARG A 97 -15.65 2.82 -2.12
CA ARG A 97 -15.08 1.67 -2.82
C ARG A 97 -15.00 1.90 -4.32
N ALA A 98 -16.00 2.55 -4.90
CA ALA A 98 -16.02 2.84 -6.33
C ALA A 98 -14.89 3.78 -6.74
N VAL A 99 -14.67 4.88 -6.02
CA VAL A 99 -13.59 5.81 -6.35
C VAL A 99 -12.22 5.21 -6.06
N CYS A 100 -12.08 4.38 -5.05
CA CYS A 100 -10.83 3.66 -4.77
C CYS A 100 -10.52 2.68 -5.90
N GLY A 101 -11.52 1.96 -6.40
CA GLY A 101 -11.34 1.05 -7.52
C GLY A 101 -10.95 1.79 -8.80
N GLU A 102 -11.58 2.92 -9.05
CA GLU A 102 -11.25 3.77 -10.21
C GLU A 102 -9.80 4.25 -10.14
N MET A 103 -9.36 4.75 -8.99
CA MET A 103 -7.97 5.17 -8.79
C MET A 103 -7.00 4.00 -8.92
N HIS A 104 -7.39 2.82 -8.42
CA HIS A 104 -6.55 1.63 -8.45
C HIS A 104 -6.26 1.15 -9.87
N SER A 105 -7.24 1.20 -10.75
CA SER A 105 -7.13 0.69 -12.12
C SER A 105 -6.95 1.77 -13.19
N GLY A 106 -7.12 3.05 -12.83
CA GLY A 106 -7.15 4.14 -13.79
C GLY A 106 -5.97 5.09 -13.69
N PHE A 107 -6.08 6.19 -14.43
CA PHE A 107 -5.12 7.30 -14.41
C PHE A 107 -3.70 6.91 -14.83
N VAL A 108 -3.56 5.92 -15.71
CA VAL A 108 -2.26 5.40 -16.11
C VAL A 108 -1.38 6.49 -16.73
N SER A 109 -1.95 7.29 -17.64
CA SER A 109 -1.20 8.37 -18.33
C SER A 109 -0.72 9.42 -17.33
N LEU A 110 -1.58 9.87 -16.43
CA LEU A 110 -1.23 10.84 -15.40
C LEU A 110 -0.13 10.31 -14.48
N ARG A 111 -0.28 9.09 -14.02
CA ARG A 111 0.67 8.47 -13.09
C ARG A 111 2.02 8.20 -13.74
N SER A 112 2.03 7.91 -15.03
CA SER A 112 3.27 7.72 -15.80
C SER A 112 3.98 9.04 -16.06
N ALA A 113 3.23 10.08 -16.41
CA ALA A 113 3.79 11.40 -16.73
C ALA A 113 4.24 12.17 -15.49
N LEU A 114 3.48 12.05 -14.39
CA LEU A 114 3.71 12.80 -13.15
C LEU A 114 3.77 11.83 -11.96
N PRO A 115 4.82 11.00 -11.88
CA PRO A 115 4.95 10.07 -10.74
C PRO A 115 5.20 10.83 -9.44
N MET A 116 4.81 10.19 -8.34
CA MET A 116 5.01 10.76 -7.02
C MET A 116 6.50 10.93 -6.71
N ASN A 117 6.87 12.09 -6.18
CA ASN A 117 8.22 12.39 -5.71
C ASN A 117 8.14 13.42 -4.59
N LEU A 118 8.08 12.95 -3.35
CA LEU A 118 7.89 13.82 -2.18
C LEU A 118 9.12 14.66 -1.85
N LYS A 119 10.30 14.24 -2.29
CA LYS A 119 11.56 14.95 -2.05
C LYS A 119 12.04 15.74 -3.26
N GLY A 120 11.33 15.65 -4.38
CA GLY A 120 11.69 16.38 -5.58
C GLY A 120 11.35 17.85 -5.46
N GLN A 121 12.07 18.67 -6.23
CA GLN A 121 11.79 20.10 -6.31
C GLN A 121 10.85 20.37 -7.46
N ILE A 122 9.83 21.20 -7.21
CA ILE A 122 8.86 21.60 -8.21
C ILE A 122 9.59 22.32 -9.35
N GLY A 123 9.28 21.93 -10.60
CA GLY A 123 9.86 22.54 -11.80
C GLY A 123 11.14 21.90 -12.26
N ARG A 124 11.70 20.92 -11.54
CA ARG A 124 12.93 20.22 -11.95
C ARG A 124 12.66 18.82 -12.47
N ALA A 125 11.80 18.07 -11.82
CA ALA A 125 11.56 16.68 -12.18
C ALA A 125 10.62 16.52 -13.36
N HIS A 126 9.87 17.55 -13.72
CA HIS A 126 8.79 17.47 -14.71
C HIS A 126 8.94 18.47 -15.84
N VAL A 127 10.10 19.02 -15.95
CA VAL A 127 10.40 19.96 -17.04
C VAL A 127 11.00 19.23 -18.22
#